data_2bf1c4c5ea75e6b8c79204670648f16c
#
_entry.id   2bf1c4c5ea75e6b8c79204670648f16c
#
_cell.length_a   1.000
_cell.length_b   1.000
_cell.length_c   1.000
_cell.angle_alpha   90.00
_cell.angle_beta   90.00
_cell.angle_gamma   90.00
#
_symmetry.space_group_name_H-M   'P 1'
#
loop_
_entity.id
_entity.type
_entity.pdbx_description
1 polymer ?
#
loop_
_entity_poly.entity_id
_entity_poly.type
_entity_poly.pdbx_seq_one_letter_code
_entity_poly.pdbx_strand_id
1 'polypeptide(L)'
;MTEKEFTSVVVNSEILSAEEVSEMNQYFKTESSHLVGFSKKARKYSSLSDLLRCHRFTGGRYGNGTWSYDGSPDSLLFQVSQDIELHGVYLFGKDDNNYSVSLEITDDSDKLLLLSQTGNFTSEPVHDWKVGDYEGFQFLFDTPIDIAKNTKYRVKALISGPPSMRGQGRYERTGCSGVQFTFFDDKDQANNGTNHKRGQFPEFLFT
;
A
#
# COMPACT_ATOMS: atom_id res chain seq x y z
N MET A 1 -7.75 9.32 21.45
CA MET A 1 -9.19 9.71 21.44
C MET A 1 -9.71 9.56 22.86
N THR A 2 -10.32 10.59 23.41
CA THR A 2 -10.95 10.58 24.74
C THR A 2 -12.40 10.08 24.64
N GLU A 3 -12.99 9.65 25.79
CA GLU A 3 -14.40 9.25 25.85
C GLU A 3 -15.34 10.36 25.32
N LYS A 4 -15.01 11.62 25.63
CA LYS A 4 -15.78 12.79 25.20
C LYS A 4 -15.73 12.99 23.68
N GLU A 5 -14.56 12.83 23.06
CA GLU A 5 -14.40 12.89 21.61
C GLU A 5 -15.10 11.73 20.93
N PHE A 6 -15.00 10.52 21.48
CA PHE A 6 -15.71 9.36 20.97
C PHE A 6 -17.22 9.58 20.96
N THR A 7 -17.79 10.02 22.06
CA THR A 7 -19.24 10.25 22.16
C THR A 7 -19.71 11.37 21.23
N SER A 8 -18.96 12.47 21.13
CA SER A 8 -19.39 13.64 20.35
C SER A 8 -19.22 13.49 18.83
N VAL A 9 -18.24 12.71 18.38
CA VAL A 9 -17.89 12.61 16.96
C VAL A 9 -18.25 11.25 16.39
N VAL A 10 -17.82 10.16 17.03
CA VAL A 10 -17.96 8.81 16.45
C VAL A 10 -19.37 8.25 16.64
N VAL A 11 -19.95 8.37 17.83
CA VAL A 11 -21.31 7.87 18.10
C VAL A 11 -22.34 8.59 17.23
N ASN A 12 -22.19 9.91 17.08
CA ASN A 12 -23.11 10.72 16.29
C ASN A 12 -22.96 10.54 14.76
N SER A 13 -21.89 9.91 14.30
CA SER A 13 -21.66 9.66 12.86
C SER A 13 -22.31 8.38 12.34
N GLU A 14 -22.88 7.54 13.22
CA GLU A 14 -23.50 6.25 12.92
C GLU A 14 -22.58 5.27 12.15
N ILE A 15 -21.24 5.46 12.24
CA ILE A 15 -20.24 4.61 11.58
C ILE A 15 -20.11 3.27 12.31
N LEU A 16 -20.38 3.24 13.62
CA LEU A 16 -20.26 2.04 14.45
C LEU A 16 -21.63 1.43 14.75
N SER A 17 -21.69 0.11 14.84
CA SER A 17 -22.87 -0.59 15.34
C SER A 17 -23.10 -0.29 16.83
N ALA A 18 -24.31 -0.54 17.31
CA ALA A 18 -24.65 -0.37 18.73
C ALA A 18 -23.78 -1.24 19.66
N GLU A 19 -23.36 -2.43 19.19
CA GLU A 19 -22.49 -3.33 19.92
C GLU A 19 -21.06 -2.77 20.03
N GLU A 20 -20.50 -2.26 18.94
CA GLU A 20 -19.18 -1.62 18.92
C GLU A 20 -19.13 -0.35 19.78
N VAL A 21 -20.20 0.47 19.74
CA VAL A 21 -20.34 1.63 20.62
C VAL A 21 -20.36 1.21 22.10
N SER A 22 -21.08 0.12 22.42
CA SER A 22 -21.15 -0.41 23.79
C SER A 22 -19.79 -0.91 24.28
N GLU A 23 -19.06 -1.64 23.46
CA GLU A 23 -17.70 -2.13 23.78
C GLU A 23 -16.72 -0.99 24.04
N MET A 24 -16.74 0.06 23.20
CA MET A 24 -15.88 1.24 23.39
C MET A 24 -16.23 2.02 24.66
N ASN A 25 -17.51 2.19 24.97
CA ASN A 25 -17.94 2.84 26.21
C ASN A 25 -17.50 2.04 27.46
N GLN A 26 -17.53 0.70 27.39
CA GLN A 26 -17.04 -0.15 28.46
C GLN A 26 -15.51 -0.03 28.62
N TYR A 27 -14.77 0.03 27.51
CA TYR A 27 -13.32 0.25 27.52
C TYR A 27 -12.94 1.56 28.21
N PHE A 28 -13.60 2.68 27.90
CA PHE A 28 -13.33 3.97 28.55
C PHE A 28 -13.61 3.97 30.05
N LYS A 29 -14.53 3.11 30.52
CA LYS A 29 -14.89 3.01 31.96
C LYS A 29 -13.95 2.11 32.75
N THR A 30 -13.42 1.05 32.15
CA THR A 30 -12.71 -0.01 32.88
C THR A 30 -11.24 -0.14 32.54
N GLU A 31 -10.77 0.48 31.44
CA GLU A 31 -9.42 0.32 30.85
C GLU A 31 -8.95 -1.14 30.66
N SER A 32 -9.78 -2.12 30.97
CA SER A 32 -9.43 -3.54 31.11
C SER A 32 -10.15 -4.46 30.13
N SER A 33 -10.98 -3.95 29.22
CA SER A 33 -11.73 -4.81 28.31
C SER A 33 -10.87 -5.28 27.12
N HIS A 34 -11.05 -6.53 26.73
CA HIS A 34 -10.60 -7.01 25.43
C HIS A 34 -11.51 -6.42 24.34
N LEU A 35 -11.05 -5.36 23.69
CA LEU A 35 -11.70 -4.86 22.48
C LEU A 35 -11.50 -5.87 21.35
N VAL A 36 -12.53 -6.68 21.11
CA VAL A 36 -12.57 -7.62 19.97
C VAL A 36 -12.92 -6.79 18.74
N GLY A 37 -11.99 -6.66 17.80
CA GLY A 37 -12.21 -5.91 16.55
C GLY A 37 -11.61 -4.50 16.50
N PHE A 38 -11.18 -3.92 17.62
CA PHE A 38 -10.50 -2.63 17.62
C PHE A 38 -8.98 -2.77 17.79
N SER A 39 -8.21 -2.14 16.94
CA SER A 39 -6.76 -2.08 17.08
C SER A 39 -6.39 -1.16 18.24
N LYS A 40 -5.65 -1.69 19.24
CA LYS A 40 -5.07 -0.90 20.33
C LYS A 40 -3.86 -0.06 19.88
N LYS A 41 -3.37 -0.26 18.67
CA LYS A 41 -2.27 0.52 18.09
C LYS A 41 -2.80 1.91 17.77
N ALA A 42 -2.30 2.93 18.47
CA ALA A 42 -2.61 4.31 18.12
C ALA A 42 -2.26 4.53 16.64
N ARG A 43 -3.21 5.04 15.85
CA ARG A 43 -2.90 5.48 14.49
C ARG A 43 -1.91 6.63 14.62
N LYS A 44 -0.69 6.42 14.20
CA LYS A 44 0.42 7.37 14.30
C LYS A 44 0.28 8.58 13.37
N TYR A 45 -0.78 8.60 12.52
CA TYR A 45 -0.92 9.59 11.45
C TYR A 45 -2.12 10.47 11.70
N SER A 46 -1.88 11.76 11.65
CA SER A 46 -2.90 12.79 11.63
C SER A 46 -3.55 12.96 10.25
N SER A 47 -2.85 12.57 9.17
CA SER A 47 -3.38 12.61 7.81
C SER A 47 -2.56 11.75 6.82
N LEU A 48 -3.16 11.41 5.66
CA LEU A 48 -2.46 10.76 4.54
C LEU A 48 -1.34 11.64 3.95
N SER A 49 -1.38 12.96 4.19
CA SER A 49 -0.35 13.89 3.75
C SER A 49 0.99 13.70 4.47
N ASP A 50 1.01 12.98 5.60
CA ASP A 50 2.23 12.77 6.40
C ASP A 50 3.03 11.56 5.91
N LEU A 51 2.48 10.76 4.97
CA LEU A 51 3.16 9.61 4.41
C LEU A 51 4.24 10.04 3.42
N LEU A 52 5.43 9.46 3.59
CA LEU A 52 6.50 9.58 2.62
C LEU A 52 6.21 8.71 1.40
N ARG A 53 6.53 9.24 0.22
CA ARG A 53 6.32 8.55 -1.06
C ARG A 53 7.67 8.19 -1.68
N CYS A 54 7.95 6.90 -1.78
CA CYS A 54 9.12 6.39 -2.49
C CYS A 54 8.74 6.06 -3.94
N HIS A 55 9.20 6.86 -4.87
CA HIS A 55 8.96 6.68 -6.30
C HIS A 55 9.92 5.66 -6.89
N ARG A 56 9.39 4.62 -7.51
CA ARG A 56 10.20 3.58 -8.15
C ARG A 56 10.70 4.01 -9.53
N PHE A 57 9.89 4.77 -10.27
CA PHE A 57 10.22 5.24 -11.60
C PHE A 57 10.47 6.74 -11.58
N THR A 58 11.69 7.19 -11.86
CA THR A 58 12.05 8.61 -11.88
C THR A 58 12.23 9.09 -13.31
N GLY A 59 11.83 10.35 -13.59
CA GLY A 59 12.05 11.01 -14.88
C GLY A 59 10.90 10.91 -15.87
N GLY A 60 9.65 10.77 -15.40
CA GLY A 60 8.45 10.98 -16.22
C GLY A 60 8.25 10.02 -17.40
N ARG A 61 8.91 8.89 -17.37
CA ARG A 61 8.74 7.86 -18.40
C ARG A 61 7.74 6.80 -17.94
N TYR A 62 6.51 7.24 -17.80
CA TYR A 62 5.40 6.31 -17.79
C TYR A 62 5.19 5.91 -19.25
N GLY A 63 5.47 4.67 -19.57
CA GLY A 63 5.48 4.22 -20.97
C GLY A 63 4.10 4.35 -21.59
N ASN A 64 4.02 4.85 -22.82
CA ASN A 64 2.83 4.84 -23.67
C ASN A 64 2.34 3.42 -24.02
N GLY A 65 2.85 2.39 -23.35
CA GLY A 65 2.47 1.01 -23.58
C GLY A 65 1.38 0.56 -22.61
N THR A 66 0.44 -0.22 -23.12
CA THR A 66 -0.56 -0.91 -22.31
C THR A 66 0.07 -2.06 -21.52
N TRP A 67 -0.36 -2.22 -20.27
CA TRP A 67 -0.04 -3.34 -19.40
C TRP A 67 -1.28 -4.18 -19.20
N SER A 68 -1.30 -5.37 -19.80
CA SER A 68 -2.45 -6.27 -19.75
C SER A 68 -2.33 -7.23 -18.57
N TYR A 69 -3.46 -7.70 -18.09
CA TYR A 69 -3.58 -8.66 -17.00
C TYR A 69 -4.12 -9.99 -17.56
N ASP A 70 -3.36 -11.06 -17.38
CA ASP A 70 -3.66 -12.40 -17.90
C ASP A 70 -4.04 -13.40 -16.77
N GLY A 71 -4.19 -12.91 -15.54
CA GLY A 71 -4.41 -13.72 -14.35
C GLY A 71 -3.11 -14.09 -13.62
N SER A 72 -1.95 -13.69 -14.16
CA SER A 72 -0.68 -13.77 -13.42
C SER A 72 -0.50 -12.54 -12.54
N PRO A 73 0.06 -12.68 -11.33
CA PRO A 73 0.33 -11.54 -10.46
C PRO A 73 1.48 -10.69 -10.97
N ASP A 74 1.43 -9.40 -10.74
CA ASP A 74 2.59 -8.53 -10.77
C ASP A 74 3.38 -8.70 -9.48
N SER A 75 4.64 -9.10 -9.56
CA SER A 75 5.48 -9.43 -8.41
C SER A 75 6.84 -8.75 -8.46
N LEU A 76 7.30 -8.26 -7.30
CA LEU A 76 8.56 -7.55 -7.16
C LEU A 76 9.16 -7.81 -5.79
N LEU A 77 10.48 -8.03 -5.73
CA LEU A 77 11.21 -8.05 -4.49
C LEU A 77 11.73 -6.65 -4.14
N PHE A 78 11.68 -6.28 -2.88
CA PHE A 78 12.24 -5.02 -2.40
C PHE A 78 12.95 -5.17 -1.06
N GLN A 79 13.83 -4.23 -0.76
CA GLN A 79 14.59 -4.13 0.47
C GLN A 79 14.77 -2.65 0.82
N VAL A 80 14.78 -2.32 2.10
CA VAL A 80 14.99 -0.97 2.61
C VAL A 80 16.27 -0.87 3.42
N SER A 81 16.88 0.32 3.47
CA SER A 81 18.12 0.56 4.21
C SER A 81 17.92 0.89 5.70
N GLN A 82 16.68 1.17 6.12
CA GLN A 82 16.29 1.46 7.49
C GLN A 82 14.97 0.77 7.79
N ASP A 83 14.68 0.54 9.07
CA ASP A 83 13.39 0.03 9.50
C ASP A 83 12.32 1.08 9.21
N ILE A 84 11.20 0.67 8.61
CA ILE A 84 10.08 1.52 8.24
C ILE A 84 8.76 0.87 8.57
N GLU A 85 7.70 1.67 8.68
CA GLU A 85 6.32 1.17 8.60
C GLU A 85 5.81 1.41 7.16
N LEU A 86 5.44 0.33 6.46
CA LEU A 86 4.85 0.42 5.10
C LEU A 86 3.34 0.48 5.21
N HIS A 87 2.76 1.52 4.58
CA HIS A 87 1.34 1.86 4.70
C HIS A 87 0.53 1.51 3.47
N GLY A 88 1.18 1.33 2.34
CA GLY A 88 0.51 1.06 1.09
C GLY A 88 1.42 1.17 -0.11
N VAL A 89 0.83 0.98 -1.26
CA VAL A 89 1.47 1.14 -2.57
C VAL A 89 0.53 1.88 -3.51
N TYR A 90 1.10 2.52 -4.53
CA TYR A 90 0.33 2.93 -5.70
C TYR A 90 0.42 1.85 -6.77
N LEU A 91 -0.65 1.71 -7.54
CA LEU A 91 -0.72 0.88 -8.74
C LEU A 91 -1.13 1.74 -9.93
N PHE A 92 -0.63 1.38 -11.12
CA PHE A 92 -1.05 2.05 -12.33
C PHE A 92 -2.46 1.63 -12.72
N GLY A 93 -3.22 2.60 -13.18
CA GLY A 93 -4.53 2.43 -13.80
C GLY A 93 -4.56 3.09 -15.18
N LYS A 94 -5.75 3.42 -15.66
CA LYS A 94 -5.99 4.16 -16.89
C LYS A 94 -7.44 4.64 -16.99
N ASP A 95 -7.67 5.88 -17.43
CA ASP A 95 -8.94 6.40 -17.93
C ASP A 95 -10.17 6.12 -17.01
N ASP A 96 -10.10 6.45 -15.72
CA ASP A 96 -11.19 6.24 -14.74
C ASP A 96 -11.73 4.80 -14.65
N ASN A 97 -10.96 3.83 -15.12
CA ASN A 97 -11.35 2.42 -15.08
C ASN A 97 -11.32 1.83 -13.67
N ASN A 98 -12.13 0.78 -13.47
CA ASN A 98 -12.21 0.05 -12.21
C ASN A 98 -11.31 -1.19 -12.25
N TYR A 99 -10.64 -1.43 -11.10
CA TYR A 99 -9.73 -2.55 -10.90
C TYR A 99 -10.05 -3.27 -9.60
N SER A 100 -10.05 -4.61 -9.64
CA SER A 100 -10.06 -5.45 -8.44
C SER A 100 -8.64 -5.94 -8.19
N VAL A 101 -8.16 -5.81 -6.95
CA VAL A 101 -6.79 -6.16 -6.59
C VAL A 101 -6.78 -7.06 -5.37
N SER A 102 -6.02 -8.16 -5.45
CA SER A 102 -5.57 -8.94 -4.28
C SER A 102 -4.09 -8.71 -4.10
N LEU A 103 -3.69 -8.13 -2.97
CA LEU A 103 -2.31 -7.76 -2.68
C LEU A 103 -1.79 -8.55 -1.48
N GLU A 104 -0.61 -9.13 -1.64
CA GLU A 104 0.10 -9.86 -0.61
C GLU A 104 1.51 -9.30 -0.44
N ILE A 105 1.98 -9.29 0.81
CA ILE A 105 3.38 -9.02 1.14
C ILE A 105 3.89 -10.16 2.01
N THR A 106 5.00 -10.76 1.57
CA THR A 106 5.67 -11.87 2.27
C THR A 106 7.14 -11.55 2.48
N ASP A 107 7.81 -12.37 3.29
CA ASP A 107 9.26 -12.44 3.24
C ASP A 107 9.73 -13.04 1.90
N ASP A 108 11.01 -12.92 1.56
CA ASP A 108 11.61 -13.44 0.32
C ASP A 108 11.39 -14.95 0.13
N SER A 109 11.23 -15.70 1.20
CA SER A 109 11.04 -17.16 1.18
C SER A 109 9.58 -17.62 1.08
N ASP A 110 8.60 -16.70 1.03
CA ASP A 110 7.15 -16.93 1.10
C ASP A 110 6.68 -17.68 2.36
N LYS A 111 7.50 -17.70 3.41
CA LYS A 111 7.16 -18.40 4.67
C LYS A 111 6.39 -17.55 5.64
N LEU A 112 6.63 -16.24 5.63
CA LEU A 112 5.97 -15.30 6.51
C LEU A 112 5.06 -14.38 5.69
N LEU A 113 3.75 -14.54 5.83
CA LEU A 113 2.76 -13.61 5.28
C LEU A 113 2.59 -12.43 6.24
N LEU A 114 2.94 -11.22 5.77
CA LEU A 114 2.79 -9.98 6.53
C LEU A 114 1.47 -9.27 6.23
N LEU A 115 1.01 -9.38 4.98
CA LEU A 115 -0.23 -8.75 4.51
C LEU A 115 -0.90 -9.65 3.47
N SER A 116 -2.24 -9.78 3.58
CA SER A 116 -3.10 -10.25 2.50
C SER A 116 -4.39 -9.42 2.57
N GLN A 117 -4.63 -8.61 1.54
CA GLN A 117 -5.75 -7.68 1.49
C GLN A 117 -6.30 -7.57 0.07
N THR A 118 -7.62 -7.44 -0.05
CA THR A 118 -8.30 -7.25 -1.34
C THR A 118 -9.04 -5.93 -1.36
N GLY A 119 -9.22 -5.35 -2.56
CA GLY A 119 -9.98 -4.11 -2.72
C GLY A 119 -10.40 -3.87 -4.16
N ASN A 120 -11.37 -2.95 -4.31
CA ASN A 120 -11.81 -2.43 -5.61
C ASN A 120 -11.48 -0.94 -5.66
N PHE A 121 -10.91 -0.50 -6.77
CA PHE A 121 -10.36 0.84 -6.94
C PHE A 121 -10.75 1.41 -8.29
N THR A 122 -10.97 2.71 -8.33
CA THR A 122 -11.10 3.46 -9.58
C THR A 122 -9.80 4.20 -9.84
N SER A 123 -9.31 4.15 -11.07
CA SER A 123 -8.13 4.91 -11.48
C SER A 123 -8.43 6.40 -11.51
N GLU A 124 -7.53 7.20 -11.01
CA GLU A 124 -7.60 8.65 -10.97
C GLU A 124 -6.27 9.28 -11.44
N PRO A 125 -6.28 10.52 -11.93
CA PRO A 125 -5.05 11.24 -12.19
C PRO A 125 -4.23 11.43 -10.91
N VAL A 126 -2.97 11.00 -10.93
CA VAL A 126 -2.01 11.19 -9.85
C VAL A 126 -1.00 12.23 -10.29
N HIS A 127 -1.00 13.38 -9.59
CA HIS A 127 -0.07 14.47 -9.86
C HIS A 127 1.14 14.39 -8.93
N ASP A 128 2.33 14.29 -9.50
CA ASP A 128 3.56 14.33 -8.75
C ASP A 128 4.63 15.19 -9.43
N TRP A 129 5.09 16.21 -8.73
CA TRP A 129 6.04 17.18 -9.24
C TRP A 129 7.46 16.62 -9.48
N LYS A 130 7.80 15.47 -8.85
CA LYS A 130 9.12 14.83 -8.99
C LYS A 130 9.18 13.88 -10.17
N VAL A 131 8.11 13.16 -10.42
CA VAL A 131 8.10 12.05 -11.37
C VAL A 131 7.16 12.27 -12.55
N GLY A 132 6.31 13.29 -12.48
CA GLY A 132 5.30 13.60 -13.50
C GLY A 132 3.96 12.92 -13.21
N ASP A 133 2.98 13.27 -14.03
CA ASP A 133 1.61 12.83 -13.88
C ASP A 133 1.40 11.42 -14.47
N TYR A 134 0.57 10.62 -13.81
CA TYR A 134 0.15 9.31 -14.32
C TYR A 134 -1.28 8.98 -13.85
N GLU A 135 -1.90 7.98 -14.46
CA GLU A 135 -3.18 7.42 -14.01
C GLU A 135 -2.93 6.23 -13.09
N GLY A 136 -3.61 6.21 -11.94
CA GLY A 136 -3.40 5.15 -10.96
C GLY A 136 -4.34 5.23 -9.78
N PHE A 137 -4.09 4.41 -8.79
CA PHE A 137 -4.86 4.38 -7.56
C PHE A 137 -3.99 3.96 -6.37
N GLN A 138 -4.39 4.41 -5.21
CA GLN A 138 -3.72 4.12 -3.95
C GLN A 138 -4.31 2.86 -3.31
N PHE A 139 -3.47 1.86 -3.03
CA PHE A 139 -3.83 0.71 -2.22
C PHE A 139 -3.26 0.91 -0.81
N LEU A 140 -4.09 1.43 0.09
CA LEU A 140 -3.73 1.59 1.51
C LEU A 140 -3.98 0.29 2.26
N PHE A 141 -3.10 -0.02 3.19
CA PHE A 141 -3.26 -1.16 4.08
C PHE A 141 -4.16 -0.79 5.25
N ASP A 142 -5.04 -1.71 5.64
CA ASP A 142 -5.90 -1.55 6.81
C ASP A 142 -5.06 -1.37 8.09
N THR A 143 -3.90 -2.04 8.12
CA THR A 143 -2.90 -1.91 9.18
C THR A 143 -1.52 -1.82 8.55
N PRO A 144 -0.72 -0.80 8.88
CA PRO A 144 0.66 -0.71 8.44
C PRO A 144 1.49 -1.92 8.88
N ILE A 145 2.49 -2.28 8.08
CA ILE A 145 3.37 -3.40 8.36
C ILE A 145 4.80 -2.95 8.61
N ASP A 146 5.45 -3.57 9.58
CA ASP A 146 6.85 -3.33 9.89
C ASP A 146 7.75 -4.01 8.85
N ILE A 147 8.62 -3.23 8.20
CA ILE A 147 9.60 -3.70 7.23
C ILE A 147 10.99 -3.50 7.83
N ALA A 148 11.66 -4.59 8.14
CA ALA A 148 12.99 -4.58 8.73
C ALA A 148 14.06 -4.21 7.68
N LYS A 149 15.03 -3.38 8.09
CA LYS A 149 16.17 -3.01 7.25
C LYS A 149 16.96 -4.21 6.77
N ASN A 150 17.48 -4.10 5.55
CA ASN A 150 18.34 -5.10 4.92
C ASN A 150 17.70 -6.50 4.77
N THR A 151 16.39 -6.60 4.96
CA THR A 151 15.59 -7.81 4.74
C THR A 151 14.83 -7.68 3.43
N LYS A 152 14.80 -8.74 2.63
CA LYS A 152 14.05 -8.77 1.38
C LYS A 152 12.62 -9.19 1.63
N TYR A 153 11.71 -8.48 1.01
CA TYR A 153 10.28 -8.75 1.01
C TYR A 153 9.77 -8.86 -0.42
N ARG A 154 8.72 -9.62 -0.61
CA ARG A 154 7.99 -9.75 -1.86
C ARG A 154 6.67 -9.00 -1.75
N VAL A 155 6.39 -8.11 -2.69
CA VAL A 155 5.06 -7.57 -2.94
C VAL A 155 4.48 -8.22 -4.18
N LYS A 156 3.26 -8.73 -4.08
CA LYS A 156 2.54 -9.41 -5.14
C LYS A 156 1.14 -8.83 -5.27
N ALA A 157 0.74 -8.42 -6.47
CA ALA A 157 -0.59 -7.92 -6.76
C ALA A 157 -1.21 -8.71 -7.92
N LEU A 158 -2.27 -9.44 -7.63
CA LEU A 158 -3.15 -10.01 -8.64
C LEU A 158 -4.19 -8.95 -9.00
N ILE A 159 -4.09 -8.40 -10.20
CA ILE A 159 -4.92 -7.30 -10.68
C ILE A 159 -5.87 -7.83 -11.74
N SER A 160 -7.13 -7.49 -11.62
CA SER A 160 -8.18 -7.74 -12.62
C SER A 160 -8.82 -6.43 -13.03
N GLY A 161 -8.90 -6.20 -14.34
CA GLY A 161 -9.44 -4.97 -14.92
C GLY A 161 -8.96 -4.74 -16.35
N PRO A 162 -9.31 -3.60 -16.95
CA PRO A 162 -8.80 -3.21 -18.25
C PRO A 162 -7.29 -3.02 -18.24
N PRO A 163 -6.61 -3.02 -19.41
CA PRO A 163 -5.19 -2.70 -19.48
C PRO A 163 -4.88 -1.33 -18.89
N SER A 164 -3.82 -1.25 -18.11
CA SER A 164 -3.37 -0.02 -17.45
C SER A 164 -2.15 0.60 -18.11
N MET A 165 -1.69 1.72 -17.57
CA MET A 165 -0.34 2.24 -17.78
C MET A 165 0.70 1.33 -17.10
N ARG A 166 1.96 1.58 -17.39
CA ARG A 166 3.10 0.96 -16.69
C ARG A 166 4.24 1.95 -16.52
N GLY A 167 5.01 1.76 -15.48
CA GLY A 167 6.27 2.47 -15.32
C GLY A 167 7.41 1.83 -16.10
N GLN A 168 8.39 2.63 -16.45
CA GLN A 168 9.65 2.20 -17.03
C GLN A 168 10.79 3.09 -16.54
N GLY A 169 11.83 2.50 -15.98
CA GLY A 169 12.98 3.21 -15.43
C GLY A 169 14.25 2.39 -15.48
N ARG A 170 15.38 3.00 -15.11
CA ARG A 170 16.69 2.33 -15.14
C ARG A 170 17.24 2.05 -13.74
N TYR A 171 16.54 2.40 -12.69
CA TYR A 171 17.13 2.40 -11.35
C TYR A 171 16.65 1.20 -10.53
N GLU A 172 17.59 0.38 -10.13
CA GLU A 172 17.38 -0.68 -9.13
C GLU A 172 17.22 -0.09 -7.73
N ARG A 173 17.66 1.17 -7.53
CA ARG A 173 17.68 1.84 -6.24
C ARG A 173 17.11 3.24 -6.33
N THR A 174 16.33 3.62 -5.35
CA THR A 174 15.80 4.99 -5.19
C THR A 174 15.88 5.41 -3.74
N GLY A 175 16.23 6.67 -3.49
CA GLY A 175 16.28 7.26 -2.16
C GLY A 175 15.08 8.15 -1.91
N CYS A 176 14.49 8.04 -0.74
CA CYS A 176 13.40 8.89 -0.29
C CYS A 176 13.56 9.20 1.20
N SER A 177 13.68 10.50 1.53
CA SER A 177 13.75 10.97 2.93
C SER A 177 14.76 10.21 3.82
N GLY A 178 15.94 9.90 3.27
CA GLY A 178 17.01 9.19 3.97
C GLY A 178 16.91 7.66 3.90
N VAL A 179 15.79 7.11 3.47
CA VAL A 179 15.62 5.66 3.25
C VAL A 179 15.96 5.32 1.81
N GLN A 180 16.80 4.30 1.59
CA GLN A 180 17.06 3.76 0.26
C GLN A 180 16.22 2.51 0.07
N PHE A 181 15.43 2.48 -1.00
CA PHE A 181 14.75 1.30 -1.51
C PHE A 181 15.59 0.66 -2.61
N THR A 182 15.75 -0.65 -2.55
CA THR A 182 16.40 -1.46 -3.59
C THR A 182 15.40 -2.48 -4.10
N PHE A 183 15.22 -2.55 -5.42
CA PHE A 183 14.26 -3.43 -6.07
C PHE A 183 14.99 -4.54 -6.83
N PHE A 184 14.41 -5.74 -6.81
CA PHE A 184 14.96 -6.91 -7.45
C PHE A 184 13.89 -7.64 -8.27
N ASP A 185 14.33 -8.35 -9.29
CA ASP A 185 13.43 -9.20 -10.07
C ASP A 185 12.97 -10.39 -9.24
N ASP A 186 11.69 -10.65 -9.26
CA ASP A 186 11.13 -11.89 -8.73
C ASP A 186 11.20 -12.96 -9.85
N LYS A 187 12.16 -13.87 -9.72
CA LYS A 187 12.39 -14.94 -10.69
C LYS A 187 11.72 -16.26 -10.31
N ASP A 188 11.27 -16.38 -9.07
CA ASP A 188 10.82 -17.65 -8.49
C ASP A 188 9.31 -17.86 -8.62
N GLN A 189 8.57 -16.84 -9.11
CA GLN A 189 7.12 -16.85 -9.21
C GLN A 189 6.62 -16.55 -10.63
N ALA A 190 5.45 -17.07 -10.94
CA ALA A 190 4.71 -16.62 -12.12
C ALA A 190 4.47 -15.09 -11.96
N ASN A 191 4.90 -14.32 -12.96
CA ASN A 191 4.89 -12.87 -12.89
C ASN A 191 4.42 -12.30 -14.22
N ASN A 192 3.45 -11.38 -14.17
CA ASN A 192 2.91 -10.67 -15.34
C ASN A 192 3.95 -9.81 -16.08
N GLY A 193 5.21 -9.81 -15.60
CA GLY A 193 6.34 -9.14 -16.24
C GLY A 193 6.87 -7.92 -15.49
N THR A 194 6.32 -7.61 -14.33
CA THR A 194 6.89 -6.59 -13.42
C THR A 194 8.28 -7.01 -12.96
N ASN A 195 9.23 -6.10 -13.04
CA ASN A 195 10.62 -6.30 -12.63
C ASN A 195 11.23 -4.94 -12.21
N HIS A 196 12.48 -4.91 -11.76
CA HIS A 196 13.12 -3.68 -11.28
C HIS A 196 13.16 -2.54 -12.33
N LYS A 197 12.98 -2.84 -13.64
CA LYS A 197 13.03 -1.85 -14.72
C LYS A 197 11.69 -1.38 -15.23
N ARG A 198 10.62 -2.14 -15.03
CA ARG A 198 9.30 -1.83 -15.57
C ARG A 198 8.17 -2.49 -14.79
N GLY A 199 6.93 -2.10 -15.08
CA GLY A 199 5.71 -2.74 -14.60
C GLY A 199 4.92 -1.91 -13.62
N GLN A 200 4.27 -2.60 -12.69
CA GLN A 200 3.41 -2.04 -11.64
C GLN A 200 4.22 -1.46 -10.46
N PHE A 201 3.56 -0.98 -9.42
CA PHE A 201 4.10 -0.37 -8.20
C PHE A 201 4.91 0.90 -8.45
N PRO A 202 4.28 2.00 -8.96
CA PRO A 202 4.97 3.28 -9.13
C PRO A 202 5.55 3.83 -7.84
N GLU A 203 4.84 3.61 -6.70
CA GLU A 203 5.22 4.20 -5.43
C GLU A 203 4.95 3.29 -4.25
N PHE A 204 5.77 3.46 -3.20
CA PHE A 204 5.61 2.86 -1.88
C PHE A 204 5.37 3.97 -0.85
N LEU A 205 4.37 3.80 0.02
CA LEU A 205 3.95 4.74 1.05
C LEU A 205 4.44 4.26 2.41
N PHE A 206 5.21 5.09 3.11
CA PHE A 206 5.86 4.66 4.34
C PHE A 206 6.10 5.81 5.33
N THR A 207 6.50 5.45 6.55
CA THR A 207 7.06 6.37 7.54
C THR A 207 8.30 5.82 8.18
#